data_8dc7d8710e48619db5e7caa36bc89103
#
_entry.id   8dc7d8710e48619db5e7caa36bc89103
#
_cell.length_a   1.000
_cell.length_b   1.000
_cell.length_c   1.000
_cell.angle_alpha   90.00
_cell.angle_beta   90.00
_cell.angle_gamma   90.00
#
_symmetry.space_group_name_H-M   'P 1'
#
loop_
_entity.id
_entity.type
_entity.pdbx_description
1 polymer ?
#
loop_
_entity_poly.entity_id
_entity_poly.type
_entity_poly.pdbx_seq_one_letter_code
_entity_poly.pdbx_strand_id
1 'polypeptide(L)'
;MNQKNGNGLNSIKKIISKCCNTDNFDISEQKNDKDVLIFKICSNEVLNIDLDKLCAQDFYICFEKCTIKILRLSEKKIKINLNLFFNSCSFEEIEIYNVYFLGQFKISELVDTLEKIKDIKFNHCAFNNLILEKNKFENNICFEEKTKIKKIYLYENEFKKHFFIKKCFIGSINLWKNEFKNRCYFMDSKFGYDEDENKKAKLNFSNARFQDNVYFNNSHFYDYVDFHECEFEKITCFYGVKFYKTPNFSACYFKEPKAVNLINVDIDKLDFKSVEKYIEDNYKDESYKNETKGMQDKKEFFKIKNKHKLRYAKNLKDSFRVIKDVLITQNNTLEAQEWHKLELYAKEKENHINLSVKDREKNADIFKNILIWFNCVLLNVYRNTSDHHNDFLKILNFTVGMIVLYGVFIFFCQACIEPYSKFFNELKSSVIFIIIGILVFLCWIMFYFNRKKSIFAKSIFFIIAMVFIVLYLVTYFYKTNEYKTIL
;
A
#
# COMPACT_ATOMS: atom_id res chain seq x y z
N MET A 1 5.91 -12.53 -52.25
CA MET A 1 5.63 -12.47 -50.78
C MET A 1 4.68 -13.55 -50.25
N ASN A 2 3.96 -14.29 -51.11
CA ASN A 2 2.94 -15.27 -50.69
C ASN A 2 3.45 -16.69 -50.33
N GLN A 3 4.72 -17.02 -50.59
CA GLN A 3 5.22 -18.36 -50.27
C GLN A 3 5.77 -18.56 -48.86
N LYS A 4 6.10 -17.48 -48.13
CA LYS A 4 6.55 -17.58 -46.71
C LYS A 4 5.42 -17.82 -45.71
N ASN A 5 4.19 -17.38 -46.01
CA ASN A 5 3.04 -17.53 -45.09
C ASN A 5 2.46 -18.96 -45.12
N GLY A 6 2.46 -19.64 -46.27
CA GLY A 6 1.93 -21.00 -46.34
C GLY A 6 2.72 -22.07 -45.58
N ASN A 7 4.02 -21.85 -45.39
CA ASN A 7 4.86 -22.78 -44.62
C ASN A 7 4.61 -22.64 -43.08
N GLY A 8 4.22 -21.46 -42.58
CA GLY A 8 3.92 -21.21 -41.18
C GLY A 8 2.64 -21.92 -40.74
N LEU A 9 1.56 -21.75 -41.49
CA LEU A 9 0.23 -22.33 -41.20
C LEU A 9 0.29 -23.86 -41.17
N ASN A 10 0.93 -24.47 -42.21
CA ASN A 10 1.08 -25.93 -42.31
C ASN A 10 1.94 -26.51 -41.17
N SER A 11 2.97 -25.78 -40.74
CA SER A 11 3.82 -26.19 -39.61
C SER A 11 3.03 -26.18 -38.32
N ILE A 12 2.23 -25.15 -38.06
CA ILE A 12 1.40 -25.02 -36.85
C ILE A 12 0.26 -26.03 -36.90
N LYS A 13 -0.40 -26.22 -38.04
CA LYS A 13 -1.43 -27.26 -38.20
C LYS A 13 -0.88 -28.62 -37.76
N LYS A 14 0.33 -28.97 -38.20
CA LYS A 14 1.00 -30.22 -37.81
C LYS A 14 1.34 -30.31 -36.32
N ILE A 15 1.70 -29.18 -35.67
CA ILE A 15 1.98 -29.14 -34.25
C ILE A 15 0.68 -29.34 -33.47
N ILE A 16 -0.39 -28.62 -33.81
CA ILE A 16 -1.67 -28.71 -33.15
C ILE A 16 -2.32 -30.09 -33.34
N SER A 17 -2.28 -30.64 -34.54
CA SER A 17 -2.76 -32.00 -34.82
C SER A 17 -2.06 -33.04 -33.94
N LYS A 18 -0.73 -32.96 -33.81
CA LYS A 18 0.03 -33.82 -32.89
C LYS A 18 -0.32 -33.59 -31.42
N CYS A 19 -0.52 -32.33 -31.03
CA CYS A 19 -0.83 -31.95 -29.65
C CYS A 19 -2.24 -32.37 -29.24
N CYS A 20 -3.22 -32.15 -30.09
CA CYS A 20 -4.63 -32.46 -29.83
C CYS A 20 -5.03 -33.89 -30.25
N ASN A 21 -4.15 -34.59 -30.93
CA ASN A 21 -4.37 -35.96 -31.44
C ASN A 21 -5.61 -36.06 -32.37
N THR A 22 -5.92 -34.97 -33.06
CA THR A 22 -7.03 -34.83 -34.01
C THR A 22 -6.66 -33.84 -35.10
N ASP A 23 -7.26 -34.02 -36.27
CA ASP A 23 -7.18 -33.07 -37.40
C ASP A 23 -8.49 -32.25 -37.57
N ASN A 24 -9.50 -32.53 -36.75
CA ASN A 24 -10.82 -31.92 -36.83
C ASN A 24 -10.86 -30.55 -36.15
N PHE A 25 -10.12 -29.61 -36.71
CA PHE A 25 -10.11 -28.21 -36.28
C PHE A 25 -9.79 -27.29 -37.49
N ASP A 26 -10.33 -26.08 -37.40
CA ASP A 26 -10.03 -25.02 -38.34
C ASP A 26 -8.93 -24.13 -37.80
N ILE A 27 -7.97 -23.73 -38.63
CA ILE A 27 -6.94 -22.73 -38.30
C ILE A 27 -7.08 -21.54 -39.22
N SER A 28 -7.08 -20.34 -38.60
CA SER A 28 -6.98 -19.07 -39.31
C SER A 28 -5.85 -18.21 -38.76
N GLU A 29 -5.29 -17.36 -39.59
CA GLU A 29 -4.28 -16.39 -39.20
C GLU A 29 -4.94 -15.03 -38.97
N GLN A 30 -4.64 -14.38 -37.86
CA GLN A 30 -5.06 -13.02 -37.55
C GLN A 30 -3.88 -12.20 -37.05
N LYS A 31 -3.82 -10.93 -37.41
CA LYS A 31 -2.89 -9.97 -36.80
C LYS A 31 -3.61 -9.14 -35.77
N ASN A 32 -2.94 -8.87 -34.63
CA ASN A 32 -3.43 -7.93 -33.66
C ASN A 32 -3.02 -6.49 -34.02
N ASP A 33 -3.44 -5.50 -33.20
CA ASP A 33 -3.13 -4.07 -33.37
C ASP A 33 -1.62 -3.75 -33.35
N LYS A 34 -0.79 -4.69 -32.95
CA LYS A 34 0.68 -4.58 -32.90
C LYS A 34 1.38 -5.40 -34.00
N ASP A 35 0.67 -5.77 -35.07
CA ASP A 35 1.15 -6.61 -36.16
C ASP A 35 1.68 -8.01 -35.73
N VAL A 36 1.34 -8.46 -34.53
CA VAL A 36 1.71 -9.81 -34.05
C VAL A 36 0.77 -10.85 -34.67
N LEU A 37 1.35 -11.88 -35.28
CA LEU A 37 0.60 -12.96 -35.87
C LEU A 37 0.05 -13.92 -34.83
N ILE A 38 -1.27 -14.10 -34.78
CA ILE A 38 -1.98 -15.00 -33.89
C ILE A 38 -2.65 -16.10 -34.75
N PHE A 39 -2.43 -17.35 -34.37
CA PHE A 39 -3.10 -18.49 -35.00
C PHE A 39 -4.34 -18.85 -34.20
N LYS A 40 -5.51 -18.64 -34.77
CA LYS A 40 -6.78 -19.00 -34.19
C LYS A 40 -7.18 -20.42 -34.53
N ILE A 41 -7.60 -21.18 -33.55
CA ILE A 41 -8.01 -22.57 -33.63
C ILE A 41 -9.45 -22.66 -33.14
N CYS A 42 -10.33 -23.21 -34.00
CA CYS A 42 -11.72 -23.47 -33.66
C CYS A 42 -12.00 -24.97 -33.88
N SER A 43 -12.79 -25.56 -32.97
CA SER A 43 -13.20 -26.96 -33.12
C SER A 43 -14.55 -27.17 -32.45
N ASN A 44 -15.38 -28.01 -33.06
CA ASN A 44 -16.66 -28.46 -32.48
C ASN A 44 -16.47 -29.71 -31.62
N GLU A 45 -15.27 -30.33 -31.66
CA GLU A 45 -14.94 -31.50 -30.85
C GLU A 45 -14.15 -31.07 -29.58
N VAL A 46 -14.12 -31.96 -28.58
CA VAL A 46 -13.28 -31.78 -27.40
C VAL A 46 -11.82 -31.92 -27.76
N LEU A 47 -11.04 -30.87 -27.60
CA LEU A 47 -9.60 -30.87 -27.84
C LEU A 47 -8.84 -31.29 -26.58
N ASN A 48 -8.26 -32.48 -26.59
CA ASN A 48 -7.36 -32.98 -25.55
C ASN A 48 -5.94 -32.45 -25.81
N ILE A 49 -5.53 -31.38 -25.09
CA ILE A 49 -4.24 -30.75 -25.30
C ILE A 49 -3.14 -31.46 -24.51
N ASP A 50 -2.22 -32.11 -25.23
CA ASP A 50 -0.99 -32.70 -24.69
C ASP A 50 0.14 -31.67 -24.67
N LEU A 51 0.43 -31.12 -23.49
CA LEU A 51 1.44 -30.07 -23.31
C LEU A 51 2.88 -30.58 -23.61
N ASP A 52 3.16 -31.85 -23.46
CA ASP A 52 4.48 -32.42 -23.74
C ASP A 52 4.82 -32.40 -25.26
N LYS A 53 3.81 -32.32 -26.10
CA LYS A 53 3.95 -32.21 -27.56
C LYS A 53 3.97 -30.78 -28.07
N LEU A 54 3.69 -29.78 -27.22
CA LEU A 54 3.84 -28.37 -27.54
C LEU A 54 5.31 -27.98 -27.58
N CYS A 55 5.89 -27.94 -28.80
CA CYS A 55 7.30 -27.60 -29.00
C CYS A 55 7.66 -26.18 -28.63
N ALA A 56 8.95 -25.97 -28.33
CA ALA A 56 9.56 -24.73 -27.91
C ALA A 56 9.70 -23.65 -29.01
N GLN A 57 8.60 -23.24 -29.63
CA GLN A 57 8.60 -22.16 -30.62
C GLN A 57 7.81 -20.96 -30.09
N ASP A 58 8.24 -19.76 -30.40
CA ASP A 58 7.62 -18.51 -29.93
C ASP A 58 6.44 -18.11 -30.84
N PHE A 59 5.29 -18.78 -30.68
CA PHE A 59 4.05 -18.48 -31.38
C PHE A 59 2.96 -17.99 -30.46
N TYR A 60 1.97 -17.29 -31.06
CA TYR A 60 0.71 -16.90 -30.40
C TYR A 60 -0.40 -17.82 -30.92
N ILE A 61 -0.91 -18.68 -30.05
CA ILE A 61 -2.00 -19.62 -30.35
C ILE A 61 -3.22 -19.20 -29.53
N CYS A 62 -4.34 -19.01 -30.22
CA CYS A 62 -5.63 -18.69 -29.61
C CYS A 62 -6.65 -19.79 -29.93
N PHE A 63 -7.06 -20.53 -28.93
CA PHE A 63 -8.22 -21.41 -29.02
C PHE A 63 -9.47 -20.55 -28.86
N GLU A 64 -10.39 -20.58 -29.80
CA GLU A 64 -11.61 -19.79 -29.81
C GLU A 64 -12.82 -20.71 -29.97
N LYS A 65 -13.78 -20.57 -29.04
CA LYS A 65 -15.03 -21.37 -29.01
C LYS A 65 -14.79 -22.88 -29.01
N CYS A 66 -13.76 -23.35 -28.34
CA CYS A 66 -13.42 -24.76 -28.21
C CYS A 66 -13.82 -25.33 -26.87
N THR A 67 -14.16 -26.61 -26.82
CA THR A 67 -14.19 -27.38 -25.56
C THR A 67 -12.84 -28.03 -25.35
N ILE A 68 -12.20 -27.80 -24.21
CA ILE A 68 -10.79 -28.13 -24.00
C ILE A 68 -10.62 -28.99 -22.75
N LYS A 69 -9.73 -29.97 -22.86
CA LYS A 69 -9.24 -30.75 -21.76
C LYS A 69 -7.71 -30.73 -21.74
N ILE A 70 -7.12 -30.44 -20.58
CA ILE A 70 -5.67 -30.42 -20.38
C ILE A 70 -5.33 -31.25 -19.15
N LEU A 71 -4.74 -32.42 -19.36
CA LEU A 71 -4.27 -33.29 -18.29
C LEU A 71 -2.78 -33.54 -18.43
N ARG A 72 -2.01 -33.11 -17.45
CA ARG A 72 -0.59 -33.36 -17.38
C ARG A 72 -0.15 -33.59 -15.93
N LEU A 73 0.03 -34.86 -15.59
CA LEU A 73 0.42 -35.30 -14.24
C LEU A 73 1.88 -35.77 -14.16
N SER A 74 2.70 -35.51 -15.18
CA SER A 74 4.09 -35.95 -15.24
C SER A 74 4.99 -35.17 -14.27
N GLU A 75 5.87 -35.90 -13.57
CA GLU A 75 6.88 -35.29 -12.69
C GLU A 75 8.00 -34.57 -13.47
N LYS A 76 8.16 -34.92 -14.76
CA LYS A 76 9.15 -34.27 -15.62
C LYS A 76 8.78 -32.82 -15.87
N LYS A 77 9.73 -31.91 -15.59
CA LYS A 77 9.57 -30.47 -15.85
C LYS A 77 9.71 -30.17 -17.35
N ILE A 78 8.77 -29.39 -17.89
CA ILE A 78 8.83 -28.88 -19.26
C ILE A 78 8.74 -27.35 -19.27
N LYS A 79 9.25 -26.74 -20.36
CA LYS A 79 9.17 -25.30 -20.62
C LYS A 79 8.37 -25.09 -21.90
N ILE A 80 7.39 -24.20 -21.82
CA ILE A 80 6.54 -23.81 -22.96
C ILE A 80 6.78 -22.33 -23.24
N ASN A 81 7.34 -22.01 -24.41
CA ASN A 81 7.58 -20.64 -24.84
C ASN A 81 6.37 -20.01 -25.54
N LEU A 82 5.36 -20.80 -25.86
CA LEU A 82 4.17 -20.37 -26.58
C LEU A 82 3.34 -19.39 -25.73
N ASN A 83 2.71 -18.43 -26.43
CA ASN A 83 1.64 -17.61 -25.87
C ASN A 83 0.32 -18.34 -26.13
N LEU A 84 -0.30 -18.85 -25.07
CA LEU A 84 -1.54 -19.62 -25.14
C LEU A 84 -2.73 -18.77 -24.68
N PHE A 85 -3.68 -18.57 -25.58
CA PHE A 85 -4.91 -17.83 -25.32
C PHE A 85 -6.11 -18.76 -25.49
N PHE A 86 -7.06 -18.66 -24.58
CA PHE A 86 -8.33 -19.37 -24.60
C PHE A 86 -9.43 -18.33 -24.52
N ASN A 87 -10.14 -18.10 -25.63
CA ASN A 87 -11.18 -17.08 -25.75
C ASN A 87 -12.53 -17.74 -26.04
N SER A 88 -13.53 -17.40 -25.27
CA SER A 88 -14.89 -17.97 -25.38
C SER A 88 -14.86 -19.51 -25.41
N CYS A 89 -13.92 -20.12 -24.69
CA CYS A 89 -13.77 -21.57 -24.57
C CYS A 89 -14.52 -22.10 -23.37
N SER A 90 -14.72 -23.40 -23.36
CA SER A 90 -15.15 -24.19 -22.22
C SER A 90 -14.09 -25.21 -21.85
N PHE A 91 -13.97 -25.51 -20.55
CA PHE A 91 -13.01 -26.49 -20.08
C PHE A 91 -13.72 -27.67 -19.42
N GLU A 92 -13.47 -28.88 -19.90
CA GLU A 92 -13.92 -30.08 -19.19
C GLU A 92 -13.06 -30.34 -17.94
N GLU A 93 -11.73 -30.21 -18.11
CA GLU A 93 -10.77 -30.45 -17.04
C GLU A 93 -9.44 -29.76 -17.32
N ILE A 94 -8.88 -29.09 -16.33
CA ILE A 94 -7.51 -28.61 -16.35
C ILE A 94 -6.80 -29.09 -15.10
N GLU A 95 -5.82 -29.98 -15.26
CA GLU A 95 -4.90 -30.37 -14.21
C GLU A 95 -3.49 -30.41 -14.76
N ILE A 96 -2.66 -29.46 -14.33
CA ILE A 96 -1.31 -29.23 -14.89
C ILE A 96 -0.27 -29.30 -13.78
N TYR A 97 0.73 -30.14 -13.97
CA TYR A 97 1.82 -30.37 -13.04
C TYR A 97 3.18 -30.16 -13.71
N ASN A 98 4.12 -29.45 -13.05
CA ASN A 98 5.51 -29.25 -13.47
C ASN A 98 5.68 -28.59 -14.85
N VAL A 99 4.88 -27.56 -15.17
CA VAL A 99 5.00 -26.77 -16.42
C VAL A 99 5.47 -25.35 -16.15
N TYR A 100 6.45 -24.91 -16.92
CA TYR A 100 6.96 -23.53 -16.92
C TYR A 100 6.46 -22.82 -18.19
N PHE A 101 5.45 -21.96 -18.04
CA PHE A 101 4.93 -21.10 -19.10
C PHE A 101 5.80 -19.83 -19.19
N LEU A 102 6.72 -19.78 -20.13
CA LEU A 102 7.57 -18.61 -20.40
C LEU A 102 6.82 -17.55 -21.21
N GLY A 103 5.90 -17.97 -22.06
CA GLY A 103 4.96 -17.12 -22.76
C GLY A 103 3.79 -16.69 -21.86
N GLN A 104 2.81 -16.06 -22.46
CA GLN A 104 1.59 -15.61 -21.81
C GLN A 104 0.56 -16.74 -21.79
N PHE A 105 -0.08 -16.96 -20.62
CA PHE A 105 -1.22 -17.86 -20.48
C PHE A 105 -2.45 -17.01 -20.17
N LYS A 106 -3.43 -16.98 -21.06
CA LYS A 106 -4.62 -16.14 -20.96
C LYS A 106 -5.90 -16.94 -21.13
N ILE A 107 -6.86 -16.73 -20.23
CA ILE A 107 -8.23 -17.23 -20.35
C ILE A 107 -9.16 -16.01 -20.30
N SER A 108 -10.06 -15.89 -21.28
CA SER A 108 -11.03 -14.80 -21.37
C SER A 108 -12.39 -15.29 -21.86
N GLU A 109 -13.44 -14.68 -21.31
CA GLU A 109 -14.82 -14.86 -21.74
C GLU A 109 -15.27 -16.34 -21.80
N LEU A 110 -15.01 -17.08 -20.70
CA LEU A 110 -15.45 -18.48 -20.60
C LEU A 110 -16.95 -18.63 -20.86
N VAL A 111 -17.29 -19.62 -21.67
CA VAL A 111 -18.69 -20.02 -21.93
C VAL A 111 -19.08 -21.07 -20.90
N ASP A 112 -20.24 -20.87 -20.27
CA ASP A 112 -20.82 -21.85 -19.33
C ASP A 112 -21.00 -23.19 -20.03
N THR A 113 -20.41 -24.23 -19.49
CA THR A 113 -20.63 -25.60 -19.97
C THR A 113 -21.33 -26.44 -18.92
N LEU A 114 -21.99 -27.44 -19.44
CA LEU A 114 -22.80 -28.46 -18.78
C LEU A 114 -22.19 -29.04 -17.49
N GLU A 115 -23.03 -29.48 -16.61
CA GLU A 115 -23.03 -30.00 -15.25
C GLU A 115 -21.84 -30.84 -14.71
N LYS A 116 -20.74 -31.05 -15.42
CA LYS A 116 -19.63 -31.93 -14.97
C LYS A 116 -18.25 -31.29 -15.13
N ILE A 117 -18.09 -30.04 -14.66
CA ILE A 117 -16.80 -29.39 -14.75
C ILE A 117 -15.96 -29.76 -13.52
N LYS A 118 -14.78 -30.32 -13.74
CA LYS A 118 -13.78 -30.62 -12.71
C LYS A 118 -12.97 -29.36 -12.36
N ASP A 119 -12.28 -29.39 -11.24
CA ASP A 119 -11.45 -28.28 -10.78
C ASP A 119 -10.35 -27.91 -11.78
N ILE A 120 -9.99 -26.61 -11.79
CA ILE A 120 -8.84 -26.10 -12.52
C ILE A 120 -7.65 -26.04 -11.57
N LYS A 121 -6.63 -26.91 -11.78
CA LYS A 121 -5.50 -27.08 -10.89
C LYS A 121 -4.15 -26.87 -11.56
N PHE A 122 -3.31 -26.05 -10.90
CA PHE A 122 -1.93 -25.77 -11.31
C PHE A 122 -0.98 -26.05 -10.13
N ASN A 123 -0.24 -27.13 -10.22
CA ASN A 123 0.67 -27.55 -9.15
C ASN A 123 2.12 -27.56 -9.65
N HIS A 124 3.04 -27.04 -8.84
CA HIS A 124 4.47 -26.93 -9.20
C HIS A 124 4.72 -26.21 -10.54
N CYS A 125 3.79 -25.38 -10.99
CA CYS A 125 3.88 -24.65 -12.25
C CYS A 125 4.65 -23.33 -12.08
N ALA A 126 5.11 -22.78 -13.20
CA ALA A 126 5.63 -21.44 -13.23
C ALA A 126 5.03 -20.66 -14.41
N PHE A 127 4.61 -19.42 -14.16
CA PHE A 127 4.05 -18.52 -15.13
C PHE A 127 4.80 -17.20 -15.16
N ASN A 128 5.22 -16.74 -16.33
CA ASN A 128 5.69 -15.37 -16.48
C ASN A 128 4.52 -14.39 -16.43
N ASN A 129 3.46 -14.65 -17.20
CA ASN A 129 2.24 -13.85 -17.22
C ASN A 129 1.02 -14.77 -17.27
N LEU A 130 0.18 -14.70 -16.26
CA LEU A 130 -1.11 -15.36 -16.19
C LEU A 130 -2.21 -14.31 -16.21
N ILE A 131 -3.16 -14.42 -17.14
CA ILE A 131 -4.26 -13.47 -17.29
C ILE A 131 -5.58 -14.24 -17.31
N LEU A 132 -6.47 -13.89 -16.38
CA LEU A 132 -7.85 -14.34 -16.36
C LEU A 132 -8.73 -13.10 -16.34
N GLU A 133 -9.51 -12.89 -17.41
CA GLU A 133 -10.33 -11.68 -17.55
C GLU A 133 -11.75 -11.98 -18.01
N LYS A 134 -12.74 -11.32 -17.38
CA LYS A 134 -14.15 -11.40 -17.73
C LYS A 134 -14.69 -12.83 -17.79
N ASN A 135 -14.22 -13.67 -16.89
CA ASN A 135 -14.65 -15.07 -16.81
C ASN A 135 -15.67 -15.26 -15.69
N LYS A 136 -16.52 -16.26 -15.89
CA LYS A 136 -17.40 -16.80 -14.86
C LYS A 136 -16.97 -18.23 -14.59
N PHE A 137 -16.30 -18.44 -13.47
CA PHE A 137 -15.79 -19.74 -13.07
C PHE A 137 -16.81 -20.49 -12.21
N GLU A 138 -17.28 -21.60 -12.72
CA GLU A 138 -18.19 -22.52 -12.01
C GLU A 138 -17.43 -23.56 -11.16
N ASN A 139 -16.08 -23.57 -11.23
CA ASN A 139 -15.19 -24.55 -10.64
C ASN A 139 -14.30 -23.95 -9.58
N ASN A 140 -13.65 -24.80 -8.78
CA ASN A 140 -12.52 -24.38 -7.99
C ASN A 140 -11.33 -24.03 -8.87
N ILE A 141 -10.64 -22.94 -8.54
CA ILE A 141 -9.38 -22.53 -9.15
C ILE A 141 -8.28 -22.71 -8.13
N CYS A 142 -7.31 -23.57 -8.42
CA CYS A 142 -6.27 -23.95 -7.46
C CYS A 142 -4.87 -23.67 -8.03
N PHE A 143 -4.13 -22.79 -7.37
CA PHE A 143 -2.69 -22.62 -7.53
C PHE A 143 -2.04 -23.10 -6.24
N GLU A 144 -1.30 -24.21 -6.30
CA GLU A 144 -0.79 -24.86 -5.12
C GLU A 144 0.67 -25.32 -5.26
N GLU A 145 1.26 -25.75 -4.16
CA GLU A 145 2.52 -26.46 -4.06
C GLU A 145 3.71 -25.83 -4.81
N LYS A 146 4.19 -24.69 -4.30
CA LYS A 146 5.36 -23.98 -4.85
C LYS A 146 5.18 -23.46 -6.28
N THR A 147 3.94 -23.31 -6.74
CA THR A 147 3.65 -22.63 -8.00
C THR A 147 4.20 -21.18 -7.95
N LYS A 148 4.95 -20.81 -8.99
CA LYS A 148 5.59 -19.49 -9.11
C LYS A 148 4.90 -18.69 -10.19
N ILE A 149 4.40 -17.47 -9.88
CA ILE A 149 3.77 -16.60 -10.87
C ILE A 149 4.44 -15.22 -10.79
N LYS A 150 5.14 -14.81 -11.87
CA LYS A 150 5.75 -13.48 -11.90
C LYS A 150 4.70 -12.39 -11.94
N LYS A 151 3.67 -12.54 -12.78
CA LYS A 151 2.56 -11.59 -12.88
C LYS A 151 1.25 -12.33 -13.07
N ILE A 152 0.30 -12.10 -12.19
CA ILE A 152 -1.06 -12.59 -12.29
C ILE A 152 -2.03 -11.41 -12.40
N TYR A 153 -2.85 -11.41 -13.43
CA TYR A 153 -3.88 -10.40 -13.69
C TYR A 153 -5.24 -11.07 -13.73
N LEU A 154 -6.07 -10.76 -12.75
CA LEU A 154 -7.45 -11.20 -12.65
C LEU A 154 -8.35 -9.96 -12.74
N TYR A 155 -9.10 -9.84 -13.83
CA TYR A 155 -9.94 -8.67 -14.08
C TYR A 155 -11.39 -9.05 -14.30
N GLU A 156 -12.30 -8.44 -13.53
CA GLU A 156 -13.74 -8.55 -13.77
C GLU A 156 -14.23 -10.01 -13.87
N ASN A 157 -13.63 -10.92 -13.06
CA ASN A 157 -14.07 -12.30 -13.00
C ASN A 157 -15.05 -12.52 -11.86
N GLU A 158 -15.97 -13.47 -12.06
CA GLU A 158 -16.87 -14.03 -11.06
C GLU A 158 -16.42 -15.45 -10.72
N PHE A 159 -16.03 -15.69 -9.46
CA PHE A 159 -15.64 -17.01 -8.95
C PHE A 159 -16.78 -17.56 -8.09
N LYS A 160 -17.54 -18.53 -8.59
CA LYS A 160 -18.67 -19.12 -7.87
C LYS A 160 -18.29 -20.19 -6.86
N LYS A 161 -17.12 -20.81 -7.03
CA LYS A 161 -16.57 -21.83 -6.14
C LYS A 161 -15.31 -21.30 -5.46
N HIS A 162 -14.57 -22.17 -4.80
CA HIS A 162 -13.39 -21.80 -4.03
C HIS A 162 -12.24 -21.33 -4.92
N PHE A 163 -11.49 -20.35 -4.41
CA PHE A 163 -10.28 -19.85 -5.04
C PHE A 163 -9.09 -20.08 -4.11
N PHE A 164 -8.04 -20.74 -4.62
CA PHE A 164 -6.86 -21.12 -3.84
C PHE A 164 -5.58 -20.57 -4.44
N ILE A 165 -4.81 -19.85 -3.62
CA ILE A 165 -3.39 -19.56 -3.80
C ILE A 165 -2.70 -20.02 -2.52
N LYS A 166 -2.18 -21.28 -2.49
CA LYS A 166 -1.57 -21.86 -1.31
C LYS A 166 -0.11 -22.26 -1.56
N LYS A 167 0.77 -21.88 -0.64
CA LYS A 167 2.22 -22.20 -0.71
C LYS A 167 2.87 -21.75 -2.03
N CYS A 168 2.43 -20.61 -2.56
CA CYS A 168 2.85 -20.06 -3.84
C CYS A 168 3.82 -18.88 -3.68
N PHE A 169 4.53 -18.57 -4.76
CA PHE A 169 5.40 -17.41 -4.89
C PHE A 169 4.85 -16.49 -6.00
N ILE A 170 4.32 -15.34 -5.59
CA ILE A 170 3.65 -14.39 -6.49
C ILE A 170 4.48 -13.11 -6.56
N GLY A 171 4.99 -12.76 -7.72
CA GLY A 171 5.72 -11.50 -7.93
C GLY A 171 4.76 -10.30 -7.90
N SER A 172 3.84 -10.22 -8.85
CA SER A 172 2.80 -9.18 -8.88
C SER A 172 1.42 -9.80 -9.05
N ILE A 173 0.42 -9.23 -8.36
CA ILE A 173 -0.97 -9.65 -8.44
C ILE A 173 -1.88 -8.45 -8.65
N ASN A 174 -2.92 -8.63 -9.46
CA ASN A 174 -3.97 -7.63 -9.63
C ASN A 174 -5.33 -8.33 -9.65
N LEU A 175 -6.15 -8.07 -8.63
CA LEU A 175 -7.48 -8.63 -8.43
C LEU A 175 -8.61 -7.60 -8.65
N TRP A 176 -8.36 -6.56 -9.41
CA TRP A 176 -9.29 -5.45 -9.58
C TRP A 176 -10.66 -5.88 -10.11
N LYS A 177 -11.74 -5.49 -9.40
CA LYS A 177 -13.14 -5.77 -9.74
C LYS A 177 -13.49 -7.26 -9.86
N ASN A 178 -12.84 -8.15 -9.11
CA ASN A 178 -13.28 -9.54 -9.05
C ASN A 178 -14.32 -9.75 -7.97
N GLU A 179 -15.25 -10.65 -8.23
CA GLU A 179 -16.27 -11.11 -7.29
C GLU A 179 -16.03 -12.56 -6.91
N PHE A 180 -15.79 -12.79 -5.61
CA PHE A 180 -15.59 -14.12 -5.05
C PHE A 180 -16.83 -14.51 -4.23
N LYS A 181 -17.65 -15.43 -4.76
CA LYS A 181 -18.91 -15.85 -4.10
C LYS A 181 -18.71 -16.92 -3.05
N ASN A 182 -17.56 -17.59 -3.05
CA ASN A 182 -17.23 -18.65 -2.12
C ASN A 182 -15.86 -18.38 -1.47
N ARG A 183 -15.41 -19.27 -0.61
CA ARG A 183 -14.20 -19.10 0.21
C ARG A 183 -12.95 -18.90 -0.63
N CYS A 184 -12.11 -17.95 -0.18
CA CYS A 184 -10.83 -17.67 -0.78
C CYS A 184 -9.69 -17.99 0.18
N TYR A 185 -8.63 -18.57 -0.36
CA TYR A 185 -7.46 -19.02 0.41
C TYR A 185 -6.18 -18.45 -0.23
N PHE A 186 -5.60 -17.44 0.42
CA PHE A 186 -4.31 -16.84 0.05
C PHE A 186 -3.26 -17.19 1.11
N MET A 187 -3.12 -18.50 1.41
CA MET A 187 -2.43 -18.97 2.60
C MET A 187 -0.99 -19.41 2.32
N ASP A 188 -0.12 -19.27 3.34
CA ASP A 188 1.27 -19.77 3.32
C ASP A 188 2.07 -19.30 2.08
N SER A 189 1.70 -18.16 1.52
CA SER A 189 2.20 -17.68 0.23
C SER A 189 3.05 -16.42 0.38
N LYS A 190 3.94 -16.19 -0.59
CA LYS A 190 4.82 -15.03 -0.63
C LYS A 190 4.43 -14.12 -1.79
N PHE A 191 3.95 -12.92 -1.45
CA PHE A 191 3.52 -11.89 -2.40
C PHE A 191 4.56 -10.78 -2.50
N GLY A 192 4.88 -10.35 -3.71
CA GLY A 192 5.91 -9.35 -3.96
C GLY A 192 7.33 -9.90 -3.87
N TYR A 193 7.46 -11.23 -3.88
CA TYR A 193 8.74 -11.90 -3.91
C TYR A 193 9.24 -12.00 -5.36
N ASP A 194 10.27 -11.24 -5.70
CA ASP A 194 11.02 -11.38 -6.95
C ASP A 194 12.47 -11.75 -6.59
N GLU A 195 13.06 -12.65 -7.35
CA GLU A 195 14.49 -13.00 -7.22
C GLU A 195 15.38 -11.78 -7.59
N ASP A 196 14.85 -10.84 -8.39
CA ASP A 196 15.44 -9.52 -8.66
C ASP A 196 14.90 -8.48 -7.66
N GLU A 197 15.63 -8.22 -6.58
CA GLU A 197 15.28 -7.27 -5.50
C GLU A 197 14.98 -5.82 -5.98
N ASN A 198 15.33 -5.47 -7.20
CA ASN A 198 15.20 -4.12 -7.75
C ASN A 198 13.85 -3.84 -8.44
N LYS A 199 12.99 -4.83 -8.63
CA LYS A 199 11.69 -4.63 -9.27
C LYS A 199 10.59 -4.42 -8.23
N LYS A 200 9.93 -3.26 -8.29
CA LYS A 200 8.72 -3.00 -7.50
C LYS A 200 7.60 -3.93 -7.94
N ALA A 201 7.11 -4.73 -7.01
CA ALA A 201 5.94 -5.57 -7.22
C ALA A 201 4.66 -4.71 -7.14
N LYS A 202 3.66 -5.06 -7.92
CA LYS A 202 2.32 -4.47 -7.79
C LYS A 202 1.39 -5.50 -7.15
N LEU A 203 1.00 -5.26 -5.89
CA LEU A 203 0.11 -6.12 -5.14
C LEU A 203 -1.24 -5.41 -4.97
N ASN A 204 -2.10 -5.53 -5.98
CA ASN A 204 -3.37 -4.84 -6.04
C ASN A 204 -4.53 -5.83 -5.82
N PHE A 205 -5.20 -5.69 -4.68
CA PHE A 205 -6.44 -6.38 -4.33
C PHE A 205 -7.65 -5.43 -4.41
N SER A 206 -7.44 -4.15 -4.75
CA SER A 206 -8.47 -3.12 -4.66
C SER A 206 -9.75 -3.45 -5.44
N ASN A 207 -10.88 -2.96 -4.92
CA ASN A 207 -12.20 -3.18 -5.50
C ASN A 207 -12.59 -4.67 -5.68
N ALA A 208 -11.95 -5.59 -4.96
CA ALA A 208 -12.37 -6.99 -4.91
C ALA A 208 -13.47 -7.18 -3.87
N ARG A 209 -14.47 -7.99 -4.21
CA ARG A 209 -15.59 -8.31 -3.34
C ARG A 209 -15.54 -9.77 -2.92
N PHE A 210 -15.43 -10.01 -1.61
CA PHE A 210 -15.38 -11.33 -0.99
C PHE A 210 -16.70 -11.60 -0.26
N GLN A 211 -17.57 -12.42 -0.85
CA GLN A 211 -18.91 -12.70 -0.30
C GLN A 211 -18.90 -13.84 0.74
N ASP A 212 -17.84 -14.61 0.80
CA ASP A 212 -17.64 -15.65 1.82
C ASP A 212 -16.29 -15.46 2.53
N ASN A 213 -15.91 -16.40 3.37
CA ASN A 213 -14.70 -16.34 4.18
C ASN A 213 -13.44 -16.21 3.32
N VAL A 214 -12.53 -15.34 3.74
CA VAL A 214 -11.22 -15.18 3.10
C VAL A 214 -10.09 -15.36 4.11
N TYR A 215 -9.06 -16.10 3.71
CA TYR A 215 -7.95 -16.48 4.55
C TYR A 215 -6.62 -16.09 3.92
N PHE A 216 -5.87 -15.22 4.60
CA PHE A 216 -4.50 -14.81 4.23
C PHE A 216 -3.43 -15.44 5.13
N ASN A 217 -3.80 -16.44 5.92
CA ASN A 217 -3.00 -16.98 7.01
C ASN A 217 -1.54 -17.26 6.61
N ASN A 218 -0.60 -16.85 7.47
CA ASN A 218 0.85 -17.06 7.34
C ASN A 218 1.45 -16.51 6.02
N SER A 219 0.77 -15.62 5.33
CA SER A 219 1.27 -15.06 4.09
C SER A 219 2.17 -13.84 4.33
N HIS A 220 3.14 -13.65 3.43
CA HIS A 220 4.13 -12.60 3.53
C HIS A 220 3.96 -11.62 2.36
N PHE A 221 3.80 -10.32 2.67
CA PHE A 221 3.73 -9.24 1.68
C PHE A 221 5.03 -8.44 1.70
N TYR A 222 5.89 -8.68 0.71
CA TYR A 222 7.22 -8.05 0.62
C TYR A 222 7.19 -6.65 0.02
N ASP A 223 6.12 -6.29 -0.70
CA ASP A 223 5.90 -4.96 -1.25
C ASP A 223 4.58 -4.35 -0.76
N TYR A 224 4.32 -3.09 -1.13
CA TYR A 224 3.07 -2.40 -0.82
C TYR A 224 1.88 -3.17 -1.35
N VAL A 225 0.97 -3.54 -0.46
CA VAL A 225 -0.28 -4.21 -0.82
C VAL A 225 -1.45 -3.24 -0.70
N ASP A 226 -2.28 -3.24 -1.73
CA ASP A 226 -3.44 -2.35 -1.83
C ASP A 226 -4.75 -3.14 -1.72
N PHE A 227 -5.45 -2.98 -0.59
CA PHE A 227 -6.80 -3.49 -0.34
C PHE A 227 -7.86 -2.38 -0.43
N HIS A 228 -7.52 -1.22 -1.02
CA HIS A 228 -8.44 -0.08 -1.13
C HIS A 228 -9.79 -0.50 -1.70
N GLU A 229 -10.89 -0.06 -1.04
CA GLU A 229 -12.26 -0.38 -1.44
C GLU A 229 -12.57 -1.89 -1.56
N CYS A 230 -11.85 -2.77 -0.86
CA CYS A 230 -12.26 -4.16 -0.74
C CYS A 230 -13.50 -4.30 0.13
N GLU A 231 -14.40 -5.19 -0.27
CA GLU A 231 -15.56 -5.57 0.53
C GLU A 231 -15.40 -6.99 1.07
N PHE A 232 -15.47 -7.13 2.40
CA PHE A 232 -15.39 -8.40 3.11
C PHE A 232 -16.71 -8.65 3.82
N GLU A 233 -17.52 -9.61 3.30
CA GLU A 233 -18.87 -9.83 3.82
C GLU A 233 -18.94 -10.79 5.00
N LYS A 234 -17.93 -11.67 5.14
CA LYS A 234 -17.85 -12.66 6.23
C LYS A 234 -16.47 -12.68 6.91
N ILE A 235 -16.07 -13.81 7.45
CA ILE A 235 -14.82 -13.99 8.17
C ILE A 235 -13.63 -13.59 7.28
N THR A 236 -12.80 -12.70 7.79
CA THR A 236 -11.54 -12.29 7.15
C THR A 236 -10.38 -12.60 8.09
N CYS A 237 -9.50 -13.52 7.68
CA CYS A 237 -8.43 -13.99 8.54
C CYS A 237 -7.05 -13.59 8.00
N PHE A 238 -6.35 -12.77 8.78
CA PHE A 238 -4.96 -12.37 8.56
C PHE A 238 -4.00 -13.01 9.57
N TYR A 239 -4.38 -14.14 10.19
CA TYR A 239 -3.55 -14.79 11.21
C TYR A 239 -2.12 -15.03 10.72
N GLY A 240 -1.13 -14.54 11.48
CA GLY A 240 0.30 -14.71 11.17
C GLY A 240 0.80 -14.03 9.90
N VAL A 241 0.04 -13.09 9.33
CA VAL A 241 0.46 -12.32 8.15
C VAL A 241 1.61 -11.39 8.49
N LYS A 242 2.58 -11.26 7.57
CA LYS A 242 3.70 -10.32 7.69
C LYS A 242 3.66 -9.26 6.61
N PHE A 243 3.61 -7.99 7.04
CA PHE A 243 3.73 -6.83 6.15
C PHE A 243 5.14 -6.23 6.27
N TYR A 244 5.94 -6.37 5.21
CA TYR A 244 7.30 -5.76 5.14
C TYR A 244 7.27 -4.30 4.71
N LYS A 245 6.20 -3.88 4.04
CA LYS A 245 5.90 -2.49 3.67
C LYS A 245 4.45 -2.17 4.04
N THR A 246 4.15 -0.90 4.14
CA THR A 246 2.87 -0.38 4.61
C THR A 246 1.69 -0.86 3.74
N PRO A 247 0.70 -1.58 4.30
CA PRO A 247 -0.52 -1.96 3.58
C PRO A 247 -1.49 -0.79 3.48
N ASN A 248 -2.35 -0.80 2.47
CA ASN A 248 -3.43 0.17 2.31
C ASN A 248 -4.79 -0.52 2.46
N PHE A 249 -5.49 -0.25 3.56
CA PHE A 249 -6.87 -0.68 3.83
C PHE A 249 -7.86 0.49 3.77
N SER A 250 -7.50 1.61 3.13
CA SER A 250 -8.41 2.76 3.07
C SER A 250 -9.71 2.40 2.35
N ALA A 251 -10.83 2.89 2.89
CA ALA A 251 -12.16 2.59 2.39
C ALA A 251 -12.53 1.09 2.33
N CYS A 252 -11.76 0.20 2.99
CA CYS A 252 -12.17 -1.20 3.17
C CYS A 252 -13.44 -1.28 4.00
N TYR A 253 -14.33 -2.18 3.61
CA TYR A 253 -15.55 -2.48 4.34
C TYR A 253 -15.54 -3.90 4.87
N PHE A 254 -15.53 -4.04 6.21
CA PHE A 254 -15.71 -5.30 6.91
C PHE A 254 -17.14 -5.37 7.45
N LYS A 255 -17.99 -6.17 6.83
CA LYS A 255 -19.42 -6.29 7.24
C LYS A 255 -19.55 -6.92 8.62
N GLU A 256 -18.66 -7.85 8.94
CA GLU A 256 -18.59 -8.52 10.25
C GLU A 256 -17.25 -8.21 10.94
N PRO A 257 -17.05 -7.01 11.51
CA PRO A 257 -15.76 -6.63 12.08
C PRO A 257 -15.33 -7.52 13.26
N LYS A 258 -16.26 -8.15 13.97
CA LYS A 258 -15.96 -9.12 15.03
C LYS A 258 -15.40 -10.45 14.51
N ALA A 259 -15.60 -10.75 13.23
CA ALA A 259 -15.11 -11.96 12.58
C ALA A 259 -13.78 -11.75 11.84
N VAL A 260 -13.15 -10.58 11.96
CA VAL A 260 -11.81 -10.31 11.40
C VAL A 260 -10.75 -10.82 12.36
N ASN A 261 -9.89 -11.72 11.92
CA ASN A 261 -8.78 -12.23 12.73
C ASN A 261 -7.46 -11.58 12.34
N LEU A 262 -6.87 -10.81 13.27
CA LEU A 262 -5.60 -10.10 13.12
C LEU A 262 -4.53 -10.60 14.11
N ILE A 263 -4.72 -11.78 14.71
CA ILE A 263 -3.80 -12.35 15.69
C ILE A 263 -2.44 -12.64 15.01
N ASN A 264 -1.36 -12.26 15.67
CA ASN A 264 0.03 -12.45 15.20
C ASN A 264 0.31 -11.78 13.84
N VAL A 265 -0.38 -10.70 13.49
CA VAL A 265 -0.02 -9.87 12.35
C VAL A 265 1.28 -9.11 12.68
N ASP A 266 2.31 -9.35 11.88
CA ASP A 266 3.63 -8.72 12.08
C ASP A 266 3.70 -7.40 11.28
N ILE A 267 3.74 -6.28 11.99
CA ILE A 267 3.91 -4.92 11.47
C ILE A 267 5.13 -4.21 12.08
N ASP A 268 6.05 -4.93 12.68
CA ASP A 268 7.18 -4.39 13.45
C ASP A 268 8.11 -3.48 12.62
N LYS A 269 8.14 -3.69 11.30
CA LYS A 269 8.94 -2.88 10.36
C LYS A 269 8.27 -1.58 9.92
N LEU A 270 7.03 -1.35 10.35
CA LEU A 270 6.28 -0.15 9.98
C LEU A 270 6.53 0.96 11.01
N ASP A 271 7.39 1.89 10.67
CA ASP A 271 7.72 3.07 11.44
C ASP A 271 7.30 4.37 10.73
N PHE A 272 7.62 5.52 11.31
CA PHE A 272 7.35 6.82 10.71
C PHE A 272 8.02 6.98 9.34
N LYS A 273 9.24 6.42 9.14
CA LYS A 273 9.95 6.48 7.86
C LYS A 273 9.27 5.63 6.80
N SER A 274 8.71 4.48 7.18
CA SER A 274 7.94 3.62 6.26
C SER A 274 6.67 4.31 5.78
N VAL A 275 5.98 5.07 6.65
CA VAL A 275 4.83 5.91 6.29
C VAL A 275 5.23 7.02 5.30
N GLU A 276 6.34 7.72 5.57
CA GLU A 276 6.87 8.73 4.64
C GLU A 276 7.20 8.12 3.28
N LYS A 277 7.90 7.00 3.28
CA LYS A 277 8.32 6.30 2.06
C LYS A 277 7.12 5.82 1.24
N TYR A 278 6.08 5.30 1.89
CA TYR A 278 4.84 4.95 1.19
C TYR A 278 4.27 6.11 0.39
N ILE A 279 4.18 7.30 1.01
CA ILE A 279 3.64 8.51 0.35
C ILE A 279 4.54 8.93 -0.82
N GLU A 280 5.87 8.94 -0.61
CA GLU A 280 6.83 9.35 -1.65
C GLU A 280 6.90 8.37 -2.83
N ASP A 281 6.69 7.09 -2.60
CA ASP A 281 6.74 6.06 -3.65
C ASP A 281 5.45 5.98 -4.47
N ASN A 282 4.30 6.34 -3.89
CA ASN A 282 3.00 6.09 -4.51
C ASN A 282 2.29 7.36 -5.07
N TYR A 283 2.64 8.58 -4.64
CA TYR A 283 1.92 9.79 -5.08
C TYR A 283 2.00 10.05 -6.58
N LYS A 284 2.98 9.47 -7.30
CA LYS A 284 3.21 9.64 -8.74
C LYS A 284 2.38 8.65 -9.57
N ASP A 285 1.11 8.52 -9.29
CA ASP A 285 0.18 7.68 -10.03
C ASP A 285 -0.19 8.25 -11.42
N GLU A 286 -1.09 7.59 -12.13
CA GLU A 286 -1.54 8.03 -13.45
C GLU A 286 -2.23 9.40 -13.41
N SER A 287 -3.04 9.66 -12.38
CA SER A 287 -3.71 10.96 -12.21
C SER A 287 -2.69 12.09 -12.05
N TYR A 288 -1.65 11.87 -11.22
CA TYR A 288 -0.55 12.82 -11.09
C TYR A 288 0.19 13.06 -12.42
N LYS A 289 0.49 11.97 -13.16
CA LYS A 289 1.18 12.08 -14.45
C LYS A 289 0.35 12.86 -15.47
N ASN A 290 -0.97 12.63 -15.50
CA ASN A 290 -1.88 13.34 -16.41
C ASN A 290 -2.00 14.83 -16.04
N GLU A 291 -2.14 15.14 -14.73
CA GLU A 291 -2.23 16.55 -14.26
C GLU A 291 -0.91 17.32 -14.46
N THR A 292 0.25 16.65 -14.47
CA THR A 292 1.57 17.30 -14.62
C THR A 292 2.12 17.29 -16.04
N LYS A 293 1.43 16.64 -16.99
CA LYS A 293 1.90 16.51 -18.37
C LYS A 293 1.94 17.88 -19.06
N GLY A 294 3.14 18.28 -19.52
CA GLY A 294 3.34 19.54 -20.23
C GLY A 294 3.40 20.80 -19.36
N MET A 295 3.41 20.65 -18.04
CA MET A 295 3.39 21.77 -17.10
C MET A 295 4.78 22.42 -16.96
N GLN A 296 4.87 23.72 -17.18
CA GLN A 296 6.10 24.50 -17.05
C GLN A 296 6.16 25.34 -15.76
N ASP A 297 5.01 25.69 -15.17
CA ASP A 297 4.97 26.50 -13.94
C ASP A 297 5.38 25.67 -12.71
N LYS A 298 6.53 26.01 -12.14
CA LYS A 298 7.08 25.36 -10.93
C LYS A 298 6.18 25.51 -9.70
N LYS A 299 5.37 26.58 -9.60
CA LYS A 299 4.49 26.80 -8.44
C LYS A 299 3.28 25.88 -8.51
N GLU A 300 2.68 25.78 -9.69
CA GLU A 300 1.53 24.94 -9.94
C GLU A 300 1.92 23.46 -9.85
N PHE A 301 3.06 23.08 -10.41
CA PHE A 301 3.64 21.73 -10.25
C PHE A 301 3.81 21.36 -8.77
N PHE A 302 4.32 22.28 -7.94
CA PHE A 302 4.48 22.02 -6.51
C PHE A 302 3.13 21.87 -5.78
N LYS A 303 2.12 22.66 -6.18
CA LYS A 303 0.75 22.58 -5.64
C LYS A 303 0.11 21.21 -5.95
N ILE A 304 0.21 20.74 -7.19
CA ILE A 304 -0.31 19.43 -7.63
C ILE A 304 0.43 18.32 -6.91
N LYS A 305 1.76 18.36 -6.85
CA LYS A 305 2.56 17.39 -6.11
C LYS A 305 2.08 17.23 -4.66
N ASN A 306 1.88 18.35 -3.95
CA ASN A 306 1.44 18.30 -2.56
C ASN A 306 -0.02 17.85 -2.42
N LYS A 307 -0.91 18.20 -3.36
CA LYS A 307 -2.29 17.71 -3.43
C LYS A 307 -2.32 16.17 -3.50
N HIS A 308 -1.51 15.58 -4.38
CA HIS A 308 -1.43 14.12 -4.52
C HIS A 308 -0.81 13.46 -3.27
N LYS A 309 0.29 13.99 -2.74
CA LYS A 309 0.87 13.51 -1.48
C LYS A 309 -0.14 13.55 -0.33
N LEU A 310 -0.92 14.63 -0.24
CA LEU A 310 -1.95 14.79 0.76
C LEU A 310 -3.04 13.71 0.65
N ARG A 311 -3.46 13.36 -0.58
CA ARG A 311 -4.41 12.28 -0.82
C ARG A 311 -3.87 10.96 -0.28
N TYR A 312 -2.62 10.60 -0.59
CA TYR A 312 -2.00 9.38 -0.11
C TYR A 312 -1.80 9.37 1.40
N ALA A 313 -1.45 10.50 2.03
CA ALA A 313 -1.36 10.61 3.49
C ALA A 313 -2.73 10.40 4.16
N LYS A 314 -3.81 10.95 3.59
CA LYS A 314 -5.18 10.74 4.08
C LYS A 314 -5.64 9.29 3.95
N ASN A 315 -5.40 8.68 2.79
CA ASN A 315 -5.74 7.27 2.56
C ASN A 315 -5.01 6.36 3.55
N LEU A 316 -3.73 6.64 3.80
CA LEU A 316 -2.94 5.85 4.75
C LEU A 316 -3.44 6.00 6.19
N LYS A 317 -3.77 7.23 6.61
CA LYS A 317 -4.40 7.48 7.92
C LYS A 317 -5.72 6.72 8.04
N ASP A 318 -6.57 6.78 7.01
CA ASP A 318 -7.83 6.05 6.97
C ASP A 318 -7.62 4.54 7.02
N SER A 319 -6.64 4.02 6.29
CA SER A 319 -6.22 2.62 6.31
C SER A 319 -5.94 2.11 7.74
N PHE A 320 -5.11 2.81 8.48
CA PHE A 320 -4.77 2.40 9.85
C PHE A 320 -5.96 2.54 10.81
N ARG A 321 -6.80 3.58 10.61
CA ARG A 321 -8.01 3.77 11.39
C ARG A 321 -8.99 2.60 11.22
N VAL A 322 -9.21 2.15 9.99
CA VAL A 322 -10.11 1.02 9.70
C VAL A 322 -9.70 -0.23 10.48
N ILE A 323 -8.42 -0.57 10.46
CA ILE A 323 -7.92 -1.75 11.19
C ILE A 323 -7.99 -1.55 12.71
N LYS A 324 -7.61 -0.36 13.21
CA LYS A 324 -7.74 -0.03 14.63
C LYS A 324 -9.19 -0.17 15.11
N ASP A 325 -10.16 0.34 14.35
CA ASP A 325 -11.56 0.29 14.72
C ASP A 325 -12.10 -1.17 14.75
N VAL A 326 -11.65 -2.02 13.84
CA VAL A 326 -11.93 -3.47 13.88
C VAL A 326 -11.39 -4.09 15.18
N LEU A 327 -10.15 -3.81 15.56
CA LEU A 327 -9.52 -4.35 16.77
C LEU A 327 -10.23 -3.85 18.05
N ILE A 328 -10.62 -2.58 18.10
CA ILE A 328 -11.39 -2.00 19.22
C ILE A 328 -12.74 -2.73 19.34
N THR A 329 -13.42 -3.00 18.23
CA THR A 329 -14.70 -3.73 18.21
C THR A 329 -14.57 -5.14 18.82
N GLN A 330 -13.36 -5.72 18.77
CA GLN A 330 -13.03 -7.03 19.34
C GLN A 330 -12.49 -6.95 20.78
N ASN A 331 -12.43 -5.77 21.39
CA ASN A 331 -11.78 -5.51 22.66
C ASN A 331 -10.26 -5.83 22.68
N ASN A 332 -9.63 -5.86 21.51
CA ASN A 332 -8.19 -6.09 21.37
C ASN A 332 -7.44 -4.75 21.40
N THR A 333 -7.31 -4.19 22.60
CA THR A 333 -6.79 -2.83 22.79
C THR A 333 -5.28 -2.70 22.59
N LEU A 334 -4.50 -3.75 22.86
CA LEU A 334 -3.04 -3.70 22.73
C LEU A 334 -2.62 -3.60 21.28
N GLU A 335 -3.12 -4.49 20.42
CA GLU A 335 -2.84 -4.45 19.00
C GLU A 335 -3.47 -3.21 18.34
N ALA A 336 -4.63 -2.76 18.84
CA ALA A 336 -5.23 -1.51 18.37
C ALA A 336 -4.32 -0.28 18.61
N GLN A 337 -3.54 -0.26 19.71
CA GLN A 337 -2.59 0.82 19.99
C GLN A 337 -1.44 0.86 18.96
N GLU A 338 -0.95 -0.27 18.51
CA GLU A 338 0.10 -0.31 17.47
C GLU A 338 -0.40 0.28 16.13
N TRP A 339 -1.63 -0.05 15.73
CA TRP A 339 -2.24 0.54 14.55
C TRP A 339 -2.60 2.01 14.75
N HIS A 340 -2.98 2.40 15.98
CA HIS A 340 -3.22 3.80 16.34
C HIS A 340 -1.94 4.64 16.25
N LYS A 341 -0.80 4.11 16.66
CA LYS A 341 0.51 4.76 16.48
C LYS A 341 0.77 5.07 15.00
N LEU A 342 0.54 4.09 14.12
CA LEU A 342 0.71 4.28 12.68
C LEU A 342 -0.29 5.32 12.11
N GLU A 343 -1.53 5.34 12.59
CA GLU A 343 -2.53 6.36 12.25
C GLU A 343 -2.03 7.76 12.61
N LEU A 344 -1.45 7.93 13.82
CA LEU A 344 -0.90 9.20 14.26
C LEU A 344 0.32 9.63 13.43
N TYR A 345 1.17 8.71 13.01
CA TYR A 345 2.26 8.99 12.08
C TYR A 345 1.73 9.52 10.73
N ALA A 346 0.72 8.87 10.19
CA ALA A 346 0.09 9.32 8.94
C ALA A 346 -0.60 10.68 9.12
N LYS A 347 -1.22 10.94 10.28
CA LYS A 347 -1.83 12.23 10.63
C LYS A 347 -0.79 13.34 10.77
N GLU A 348 0.33 13.06 11.43
CA GLU A 348 1.45 14.01 11.52
C GLU A 348 1.90 14.39 10.10
N LYS A 349 2.07 13.41 9.20
CA LYS A 349 2.48 13.66 7.82
C LYS A 349 1.43 14.42 7.01
N GLU A 350 0.14 14.10 7.16
CA GLU A 350 -0.96 14.86 6.57
C GLU A 350 -0.88 16.33 6.96
N ASN A 351 -0.67 16.63 8.25
CA ASN A 351 -0.57 18.00 8.74
C ASN A 351 0.66 18.73 8.17
N HIS A 352 1.81 18.06 8.09
CA HIS A 352 3.03 18.61 7.47
C HIS A 352 2.81 19.00 6.00
N ILE A 353 2.17 18.13 5.21
CA ILE A 353 1.89 18.39 3.82
C ILE A 353 0.87 19.53 3.68
N ASN A 354 -0.18 19.54 4.53
CA ASN A 354 -1.18 20.61 4.54
C ASN A 354 -0.57 21.99 4.77
N LEU A 355 0.36 22.11 5.71
CA LEU A 355 1.05 23.38 5.97
C LEU A 355 1.84 23.87 4.75
N SER A 356 2.43 22.93 3.98
CA SER A 356 3.18 23.30 2.78
C SER A 356 2.30 23.72 1.60
N VAL A 357 1.04 23.26 1.56
CA VAL A 357 0.07 23.66 0.51
C VAL A 357 -0.54 25.02 0.77
N LYS A 358 -0.84 25.33 2.03
CA LYS A 358 -1.62 26.52 2.43
C LYS A 358 -0.82 27.82 2.48
N ASP A 359 0.48 27.77 2.49
CA ASP A 359 1.33 28.97 2.61
C ASP A 359 1.14 30.02 1.50
N ARG A 360 0.18 29.85 0.57
CA ARG A 360 0.12 30.66 -0.65
C ARG A 360 -1.28 31.07 -1.13
N GLU A 361 -2.34 30.68 -0.46
CA GLU A 361 -3.67 31.21 -0.76
C GLU A 361 -3.89 32.50 0.03
N LYS A 362 -4.14 33.62 -0.68
CA LYS A 362 -4.26 34.98 -0.12
C LYS A 362 -5.33 35.14 0.98
N ASN A 363 -6.22 34.17 1.16
CA ASN A 363 -7.34 34.20 2.13
C ASN A 363 -7.33 32.99 3.07
N ALA A 364 -6.18 32.36 3.31
CA ALA A 364 -6.10 31.27 4.29
C ALA A 364 -6.40 31.82 5.69
N ASP A 365 -7.35 31.20 6.38
CA ASP A 365 -7.68 31.47 7.77
C ASP A 365 -6.42 31.25 8.65
N ILE A 366 -5.85 32.36 9.12
CA ILE A 366 -4.61 32.37 9.89
C ILE A 366 -4.74 31.48 11.14
N PHE A 367 -5.90 31.54 11.82
CA PHE A 367 -6.16 30.70 13.01
C PHE A 367 -6.14 29.21 12.68
N LYS A 368 -6.72 28.83 11.55
CA LYS A 368 -6.72 27.42 11.11
C LYS A 368 -5.31 26.92 10.80
N ASN A 369 -4.46 27.77 10.22
CA ASN A 369 -3.05 27.43 9.96
C ASN A 369 -2.26 27.34 11.25
N ILE A 370 -2.50 28.20 12.23
CA ILE A 370 -1.87 28.13 13.55
C ILE A 370 -2.29 26.83 14.27
N LEU A 371 -3.57 26.46 14.25
CA LEU A 371 -4.04 25.20 14.84
C LEU A 371 -3.42 23.97 14.17
N ILE A 372 -3.32 23.94 12.84
CA ILE A 372 -2.66 22.84 12.13
C ILE A 372 -1.18 22.77 12.49
N TRP A 373 -0.51 23.92 12.57
CA TRP A 373 0.90 23.99 13.00
C TRP A 373 1.07 23.48 14.43
N PHE A 374 0.23 23.92 15.36
CA PHE A 374 0.26 23.50 16.74
C PHE A 374 0.05 21.98 16.88
N ASN A 375 -0.96 21.42 16.19
CA ASN A 375 -1.19 19.99 16.12
C ASN A 375 0.02 19.22 15.55
N CYS A 376 0.69 19.80 14.55
CA CYS A 376 1.89 19.21 13.95
C CYS A 376 3.04 19.14 14.98
N VAL A 377 3.23 20.21 15.73
CA VAL A 377 4.23 20.29 16.81
C VAL A 377 3.92 19.30 17.91
N LEU A 378 2.65 19.27 18.38
CA LEU A 378 2.22 18.34 19.43
C LEU A 378 2.45 16.87 19.01
N LEU A 379 2.03 16.48 17.81
CA LEU A 379 2.22 15.11 17.31
C LEU A 379 3.72 14.76 17.20
N ASN A 380 4.55 15.69 16.74
CA ASN A 380 5.99 15.49 16.65
C ASN A 380 6.64 15.31 18.04
N VAL A 381 6.29 16.18 18.99
CA VAL A 381 6.75 16.06 20.38
C VAL A 381 6.29 14.74 20.97
N TYR A 382 5.02 14.39 20.81
CA TYR A 382 4.41 13.17 21.33
C TYR A 382 5.08 11.90 20.78
N ARG A 383 5.39 11.87 19.47
CA ARG A 383 6.15 10.79 18.86
C ARG A 383 7.56 10.67 19.43
N ASN A 384 8.27 11.79 19.58
CA ASN A 384 9.68 11.76 20.02
C ASN A 384 9.83 11.48 21.52
N THR A 385 8.87 11.89 22.35
CA THR A 385 8.92 11.75 23.80
C THR A 385 8.31 10.47 24.34
N SER A 386 7.34 9.88 23.63
CA SER A 386 6.57 8.74 24.14
C SER A 386 6.27 7.67 23.08
N ASP A 387 6.65 7.91 21.83
CA ASP A 387 6.22 7.09 20.68
C ASP A 387 4.69 6.86 20.69
N HIS A 388 3.94 7.94 20.92
CA HIS A 388 2.49 7.95 21.08
C HIS A 388 1.97 7.03 22.20
N HIS A 389 2.63 7.04 23.35
CA HIS A 389 2.41 6.22 24.55
C HIS A 389 2.84 4.75 24.45
N ASN A 390 3.44 4.33 23.37
CA ASN A 390 3.83 2.93 23.18
C ASN A 390 5.23 2.61 23.74
N ASP A 391 6.02 3.64 24.10
CA ASP A 391 7.38 3.44 24.64
C ASP A 391 7.49 4.03 26.06
N PHE A 392 7.32 3.17 27.06
CA PHE A 392 7.45 3.55 28.47
C PHE A 392 8.82 4.11 28.82
N LEU A 393 9.90 3.57 28.25
CA LEU A 393 11.27 4.05 28.53
C LEU A 393 11.48 5.46 27.99
N LYS A 394 10.94 5.79 26.83
CA LYS A 394 10.97 7.17 26.32
C LYS A 394 10.19 8.12 27.21
N ILE A 395 9.02 7.72 27.69
CA ILE A 395 8.21 8.52 28.62
C ILE A 395 9.01 8.77 29.90
N LEU A 396 9.59 7.72 30.49
CA LEU A 396 10.38 7.83 31.71
C LEU A 396 11.60 8.75 31.52
N ASN A 397 12.38 8.54 30.45
CA ASN A 397 13.55 9.37 30.14
C ASN A 397 13.16 10.84 29.91
N PHE A 398 12.05 11.11 29.22
CA PHE A 398 11.54 12.46 29.03
C PHE A 398 11.15 13.09 30.36
N THR A 399 10.43 12.36 31.22
CA THR A 399 9.98 12.84 32.51
C THR A 399 11.16 13.16 33.44
N VAL A 400 12.14 12.25 33.54
CA VAL A 400 13.37 12.48 34.29
C VAL A 400 14.14 13.67 33.73
N GLY A 401 14.30 13.76 32.39
CA GLY A 401 14.92 14.89 31.76
C GLY A 401 14.26 16.23 32.07
N MET A 402 12.92 16.27 32.08
CA MET A 402 12.15 17.46 32.43
C MET A 402 12.35 17.87 33.91
N ILE A 403 12.39 16.89 34.83
CA ILE A 403 12.64 17.15 36.25
C ILE A 403 14.03 17.74 36.45
N VAL A 404 15.05 17.15 35.78
CA VAL A 404 16.44 17.66 35.84
C VAL A 404 16.51 19.07 35.27
N LEU A 405 15.91 19.29 34.09
CA LEU A 405 15.91 20.60 33.42
C LEU A 405 15.21 21.67 34.30
N TYR A 406 14.09 21.31 34.94
CA TYR A 406 13.43 22.18 35.89
C TYR A 406 14.32 22.51 37.10
N GLY A 407 15.00 21.51 37.68
CA GLY A 407 15.95 21.72 38.79
C GLY A 407 17.09 22.66 38.41
N VAL A 408 17.72 22.44 37.22
CA VAL A 408 18.75 23.32 36.67
C VAL A 408 18.23 24.74 36.44
N PHE A 409 17.01 24.87 35.93
CA PHE A 409 16.35 26.15 35.68
C PHE A 409 16.14 26.93 36.99
N ILE A 410 15.60 26.28 38.04
CA ILE A 410 15.43 26.90 39.36
C ILE A 410 16.77 27.35 39.93
N PHE A 411 17.80 26.46 39.89
CA PHE A 411 19.14 26.79 40.34
C PHE A 411 19.70 28.01 39.59
N PHE A 412 19.52 28.08 38.27
CA PHE A 412 19.99 29.20 37.44
C PHE A 412 19.23 30.50 37.79
N CYS A 413 17.92 30.43 38.03
CA CYS A 413 17.12 31.54 38.46
C CYS A 413 17.58 32.09 39.81
N GLN A 414 17.81 31.20 40.79
CA GLN A 414 18.34 31.59 42.12
C GLN A 414 19.73 32.22 41.99
N ALA A 415 20.64 31.57 41.27
CA ALA A 415 22.02 32.06 41.09
C ALA A 415 22.10 33.41 40.34
N CYS A 416 21.18 33.66 39.40
CA CYS A 416 21.15 34.91 38.64
C CYS A 416 20.35 36.03 39.34
N ILE A 417 19.29 35.72 40.08
CA ILE A 417 18.40 36.72 40.65
C ILE A 417 18.94 37.27 41.99
N GLU A 418 19.57 36.41 42.84
CA GLU A 418 20.10 36.85 44.12
C GLU A 418 21.22 37.91 44.02
N PRO A 419 22.25 37.78 43.17
CA PRO A 419 23.31 38.79 43.09
C PRO A 419 22.89 40.05 42.36
N TYR A 420 21.89 39.95 41.48
CA TYR A 420 21.43 41.07 40.63
C TYR A 420 20.17 41.75 41.16
N SER A 421 19.59 41.31 42.27
CA SER A 421 18.37 41.94 42.82
C SER A 421 18.60 43.43 43.11
N LYS A 422 19.77 43.84 43.60
CA LYS A 422 20.17 45.24 43.78
C LYS A 422 20.31 45.98 42.45
N PHE A 423 20.92 45.34 41.42
CA PHE A 423 21.11 45.95 40.12
C PHE A 423 19.80 46.12 39.33
N PHE A 424 18.86 45.19 39.44
CA PHE A 424 17.55 45.30 38.83
C PHE A 424 16.62 46.32 39.51
N ASN A 425 16.82 46.61 40.78
CA ASN A 425 16.07 47.66 41.49
C ASN A 425 16.47 49.06 41.05
N GLU A 426 17.69 49.25 40.53
CA GLU A 426 18.16 50.54 40.00
C GLU A 426 17.84 50.75 38.53
N LEU A 427 17.62 49.66 37.75
CA LEU A 427 17.21 49.78 36.33
C LEU A 427 15.74 50.17 36.26
N LYS A 428 15.45 51.36 35.69
CA LYS A 428 14.06 51.75 35.38
C LYS A 428 13.36 50.67 34.58
N SER A 429 12.15 50.30 35.00
CA SER A 429 11.33 49.24 34.39
C SER A 429 11.22 49.34 32.86
N SER A 430 11.25 50.54 32.31
CA SER A 430 11.26 50.82 30.85
C SER A 430 12.48 50.20 30.08
N VAL A 431 13.64 50.13 30.70
CA VAL A 431 14.84 49.57 30.05
C VAL A 431 14.73 48.03 29.94
N ILE A 432 14.15 47.39 30.95
CA ILE A 432 13.88 45.93 30.95
C ILE A 432 12.87 45.57 29.84
N PHE A 433 11.81 46.39 29.69
CA PHE A 433 10.82 46.23 28.63
C PHE A 433 11.46 46.33 27.22
N ILE A 434 12.38 47.29 27.04
CA ILE A 434 13.09 47.47 25.75
C ILE A 434 13.97 46.26 25.44
N ILE A 435 14.72 45.74 26.44
CA ILE A 435 15.60 44.58 26.26
C ILE A 435 14.80 43.34 25.90
N ILE A 436 13.67 43.08 26.56
CA ILE A 436 12.79 41.96 26.27
C ILE A 436 12.13 42.12 24.91
N GLY A 437 11.70 43.33 24.55
CA GLY A 437 11.16 43.65 23.23
C GLY A 437 12.19 43.37 22.11
N ILE A 438 13.44 43.76 22.30
CA ILE A 438 14.55 43.49 21.39
C ILE A 438 14.78 41.97 21.27
N LEU A 439 14.80 41.23 22.37
CA LEU A 439 15.00 39.75 22.34
C LEU A 439 13.84 39.06 21.63
N VAL A 440 12.60 39.44 21.87
CA VAL A 440 11.43 38.92 21.15
C VAL A 440 11.49 39.25 19.65
N PHE A 441 11.93 40.47 19.33
CA PHE A 441 12.09 40.90 17.94
C PHE A 441 13.22 40.13 17.23
N LEU A 442 14.36 39.90 17.90
CA LEU A 442 15.45 39.09 17.39
C LEU A 442 15.04 37.64 17.19
N CYS A 443 14.28 37.06 18.14
CA CYS A 443 13.69 35.74 17.99
C CYS A 443 12.73 35.66 16.80
N TRP A 444 11.91 36.72 16.59
CA TRP A 444 11.00 36.82 15.45
C TRP A 444 11.77 36.92 14.13
N ILE A 445 12.84 37.72 14.04
CA ILE A 445 13.71 37.84 12.89
C ILE A 445 14.37 36.48 12.58
N MET A 446 14.93 35.80 13.57
CA MET A 446 15.53 34.47 13.39
C MET A 446 14.51 33.44 12.92
N PHE A 447 13.30 33.50 13.42
CA PHE A 447 12.18 32.69 12.95
C PHE A 447 11.81 32.97 11.49
N TYR A 448 11.79 34.23 11.09
CA TYR A 448 11.47 34.65 9.72
C TYR A 448 12.53 34.24 8.72
N PHE A 449 13.82 34.44 9.03
CA PHE A 449 14.95 34.09 8.14
C PHE A 449 15.24 32.60 8.08
N ASN A 450 14.85 31.80 9.09
CA ASN A 450 15.16 30.37 9.17
C ASN A 450 14.06 29.48 8.56
N ARG A 451 13.40 29.97 7.52
CA ARG A 451 12.25 29.32 6.82
C ARG A 451 12.53 27.89 6.29
N LYS A 452 13.81 27.48 6.20
CA LYS A 452 14.25 26.19 5.63
C LYS A 452 14.59 25.11 6.67
N LYS A 453 14.62 25.42 7.97
CA LYS A 453 14.97 24.43 9.02
C LYS A 453 13.74 23.67 9.53
N SER A 454 14.00 22.46 10.07
CA SER A 454 12.96 21.52 10.53
C SER A 454 11.96 22.17 11.50
N ILE A 455 10.72 21.68 11.48
CA ILE A 455 9.65 22.09 12.41
C ILE A 455 10.10 21.96 13.87
N PHE A 456 10.96 20.98 14.17
CA PHE A 456 11.54 20.77 15.50
C PHE A 456 12.33 21.98 16.01
N ALA A 457 13.23 22.55 15.19
CA ALA A 457 13.99 23.74 15.56
C ALA A 457 13.07 24.96 15.80
N LYS A 458 12.01 25.10 15.03
CA LYS A 458 10.99 26.16 15.20
C LYS A 458 10.19 25.98 16.48
N SER A 459 9.89 24.72 16.87
CA SER A 459 9.17 24.40 18.10
C SER A 459 10.00 24.71 19.34
N ILE A 460 11.28 24.38 19.35
CA ILE A 460 12.18 24.74 20.47
C ILE A 460 12.23 26.25 20.64
N PHE A 461 12.33 27.00 19.55
CA PHE A 461 12.35 28.47 19.62
C PHE A 461 11.06 29.06 20.19
N PHE A 462 9.90 28.50 19.82
CA PHE A 462 8.61 28.93 20.34
C PHE A 462 8.48 28.63 21.84
N ILE A 463 8.91 27.45 22.29
CA ILE A 463 8.93 27.06 23.71
C ILE A 463 9.82 28.00 24.50
N ILE A 464 11.03 28.31 24.00
CA ILE A 464 11.94 29.24 24.62
C ILE A 464 11.30 30.65 24.73
N ALA A 465 10.68 31.15 23.67
CA ALA A 465 9.99 32.43 23.68
C ALA A 465 8.83 32.44 24.68
N MET A 466 8.03 31.38 24.76
CA MET A 466 6.95 31.26 25.75
C MET A 466 7.47 31.21 27.18
N VAL A 467 8.58 30.52 27.44
CA VAL A 467 9.23 30.51 28.74
C VAL A 467 9.69 31.93 29.13
N PHE A 468 10.26 32.68 28.22
CA PHE A 468 10.63 34.09 28.49
C PHE A 468 9.43 34.99 28.78
N ILE A 469 8.32 34.81 28.06
CA ILE A 469 7.07 35.55 28.30
C ILE A 469 6.51 35.23 29.69
N VAL A 470 6.47 33.95 30.06
CA VAL A 470 5.99 33.52 31.40
C VAL A 470 6.88 34.07 32.52
N LEU A 471 8.19 34.01 32.34
CA LEU A 471 9.15 34.63 33.30
C LEU A 471 8.92 36.12 33.43
N TYR A 472 8.71 36.82 32.34
CA TYR A 472 8.40 38.23 32.33
C TYR A 472 7.10 38.52 33.09
N LEU A 473 6.02 37.78 32.85
CA LEU A 473 4.75 37.95 33.56
C LEU A 473 4.89 37.66 35.05
N VAL A 474 5.62 36.63 35.44
CA VAL A 474 5.88 36.31 36.86
C VAL A 474 6.65 37.41 37.54
N THR A 475 7.73 37.92 36.92
CA THR A 475 8.51 39.04 37.48
C THR A 475 7.69 40.32 37.55
N TYR A 476 6.83 40.60 36.58
CA TYR A 476 5.91 41.75 36.56
C TYR A 476 4.88 41.65 37.72
N PHE A 477 4.23 40.49 37.90
CA PHE A 477 3.26 40.28 38.96
C PHE A 477 3.90 40.29 40.35
N TYR A 478 5.10 39.78 40.51
CA TYR A 478 5.84 39.83 41.76
C TYR A 478 6.13 41.28 42.18
N LYS A 479 6.59 42.08 41.22
CA LYS A 479 6.90 43.50 41.44
C LYS A 479 5.64 44.34 41.71
N THR A 480 4.49 44.03 41.08
CA THR A 480 3.22 44.74 41.37
C THR A 480 2.62 44.38 42.73
N ASN A 481 2.88 43.16 43.24
CA ASN A 481 2.46 42.76 44.57
C ASN A 481 3.33 43.40 45.67
N GLU A 482 4.64 43.56 45.47
CA GLU A 482 5.50 44.30 46.38
C GLU A 482 5.05 45.78 46.57
N TYR A 483 4.59 46.41 45.49
CA TYR A 483 4.05 47.77 45.57
C TYR A 483 2.70 47.86 46.32
N LYS A 484 1.91 46.78 46.34
CA LYS A 484 0.65 46.74 47.13
C LYS A 484 0.84 46.51 48.63
N THR A 485 1.99 45.96 49.04
CA THR A 485 2.35 45.72 50.43
C THR A 485 3.05 46.94 51.09
N ILE A 486 3.41 47.96 50.33
CA ILE A 486 4.06 49.20 50.77
C ILE A 486 3.08 50.37 50.83
N LEU A 487 1.86 50.23 50.27
CA LEU A 487 0.71 51.13 50.43
C LEU A 487 -0.27 50.53 51.45
#